data_a601aba6240ca489cfe4d4f1ce2c4910
#
_entry.id   a601aba6240ca489cfe4d4f1ce2c4910
#
_cell.length_a   1.000
_cell.length_b   1.000
_cell.length_c   1.000
_cell.angle_alpha   90.00
_cell.angle_beta   90.00
_cell.angle_gamma   90.00
#
_symmetry.space_group_name_H-M   'P 1'
#
loop_
_entity.id
_entity.type
_entity.pdbx_description
1 polymer ?
#
loop_
_entity_poly.entity_id
_entity_poly.type
_entity_poly.pdbx_seq_one_letter_code
_entity_poly.pdbx_strand_id
1 'polypeptide(L)'
;MAADHLDFPEALPLAGARSLRELSARLDAETLYQHDPAQEAARDYRRWAFESAALDLALRQAGLSLAQAVGRTARPVRFVVSTRGDVDGWMAVDPALEFKLDPTAEWDEATIARLAATGRVRVLDLKAFYEGTGVDLLPDPVLYRAIATGFPDAVIEDPRLEGECRKALRVADDRLSFDAPIHSLADVDALPVSPRWLNIKPSRFGTVQRLLECIEACEERGIRMYGGGQFELGVGRHQIQVLASVFYPDTPNDVAPGVYNEGDPRPGLPQSPLPALDAVGF
;
A
#
# COMPACT_ATOMS: atom_id res chain seq x y z
N MET A 1 17.83 5.57 9.57
CA MET A 1 17.21 6.73 8.86
C MET A 1 17.28 8.03 9.64
N ALA A 2 16.86 8.11 10.92
CA ALA A 2 16.88 9.38 11.65
C ALA A 2 18.29 9.97 11.84
N ALA A 3 19.28 9.16 12.26
CA ALA A 3 20.67 9.62 12.43
C ALA A 3 21.29 10.08 11.10
N ASP A 4 21.06 9.30 10.03
CA ASP A 4 21.56 9.60 8.69
C ASP A 4 20.91 10.88 8.09
N HIS A 5 19.71 11.22 8.57
CA HIS A 5 19.03 12.45 8.16
C HIS A 5 19.62 13.70 8.83
N LEU A 6 20.10 13.58 10.07
CA LEU A 6 20.73 14.68 10.80
C LEU A 6 22.09 15.09 10.21
N ASP A 7 22.79 14.12 9.60
CA ASP A 7 24.12 14.33 8.99
C ASP A 7 24.04 14.65 7.48
N PHE A 8 22.84 14.72 6.92
CA PHE A 8 22.63 15.01 5.50
C PHE A 8 22.96 16.48 5.20
N PRO A 9 23.58 16.79 4.04
CA PRO A 9 23.89 18.19 3.68
C PRO A 9 22.62 19.03 3.68
N GLU A 10 22.72 20.26 4.20
CA GLU A 10 21.59 21.20 4.37
C GLU A 10 20.85 21.51 3.05
N ALA A 11 21.50 21.34 1.91
CA ALA A 11 20.89 21.53 0.60
C ALA A 11 21.48 20.61 -0.48
N LEU A 12 20.61 19.98 -1.26
CA LEU A 12 20.98 19.36 -2.52
C LEU A 12 20.90 20.39 -3.66
N PRO A 13 21.75 20.28 -4.71
CA PRO A 13 21.77 21.23 -5.82
C PRO A 13 20.59 20.98 -6.79
N LEU A 14 19.36 21.01 -6.26
CA LEU A 14 18.13 20.72 -7.00
C LEU A 14 17.42 21.99 -7.51
N ALA A 15 17.92 23.19 -7.16
CA ALA A 15 17.32 24.44 -7.59
C ALA A 15 17.37 24.63 -9.12
N GLY A 16 16.38 25.32 -9.66
CA GLY A 16 16.28 25.69 -11.08
C GLY A 16 14.93 25.32 -11.70
N ALA A 17 14.66 25.91 -12.87
CA ALA A 17 13.47 25.56 -13.66
C ALA A 17 13.71 24.22 -14.36
N ARG A 18 12.93 23.20 -14.01
CA ARG A 18 13.06 21.83 -14.53
C ARG A 18 11.69 21.19 -14.68
N SER A 19 11.59 20.29 -15.66
CA SER A 19 10.50 19.32 -15.67
C SER A 19 10.71 18.27 -14.57
N LEU A 20 9.66 17.57 -14.19
CA LEU A 20 9.77 16.44 -13.24
C LEU A 20 10.77 15.38 -13.74
N ARG A 21 10.80 15.12 -15.07
CA ARG A 21 11.75 14.19 -15.70
C ARG A 21 13.20 14.64 -15.53
N GLU A 22 13.49 15.93 -15.73
CA GLU A 22 14.85 16.46 -15.55
C GLU A 22 15.28 16.44 -14.10
N LEU A 23 14.36 16.70 -13.16
CA LEU A 23 14.64 16.58 -11.73
C LEU A 23 14.91 15.12 -11.35
N SER A 24 14.13 14.19 -11.87
CA SER A 24 14.31 12.76 -11.63
C SER A 24 15.70 12.31 -12.13
N ALA A 25 16.09 12.68 -13.37
CA ALA A 25 17.42 12.40 -13.90
C ALA A 25 18.55 13.06 -13.07
N ARG A 26 18.31 14.25 -12.50
CA ARG A 26 19.27 14.89 -11.61
C ARG A 26 19.44 14.12 -10.30
N LEU A 27 18.34 13.66 -9.72
CA LEU A 27 18.35 12.84 -8.51
C LEU A 27 19.06 11.48 -8.72
N ASP A 28 19.10 10.93 -9.94
CA ASP A 28 19.88 9.73 -10.26
C ASP A 28 21.40 9.96 -10.12
N ALA A 29 21.86 11.19 -10.31
CA ALA A 29 23.27 11.55 -10.16
C ALA A 29 23.66 11.99 -8.73
N GLU A 30 22.69 12.13 -7.83
CA GLU A 30 22.94 12.60 -6.46
C GLU A 30 23.05 11.44 -5.48
N THR A 31 23.92 11.59 -4.50
CA THR A 31 24.01 10.68 -3.37
C THR A 31 22.99 11.09 -2.31
N LEU A 32 21.90 10.35 -2.19
CA LEU A 32 20.82 10.64 -1.23
C LEU A 32 21.09 10.10 0.18
N TYR A 33 22.20 9.42 0.41
CA TYR A 33 22.63 8.90 1.70
C TYR A 33 24.13 9.17 1.90
N GLN A 34 24.53 9.58 3.09
CA GLN A 34 25.96 9.70 3.43
C GLN A 34 26.62 8.32 3.59
N HIS A 35 25.87 7.38 4.14
CA HIS A 35 26.27 5.98 4.31
C HIS A 35 25.23 5.07 3.69
N ASP A 36 25.65 3.92 3.22
CA ASP A 36 24.71 2.93 2.67
C ASP A 36 23.63 2.57 3.70
N PRO A 37 22.35 2.64 3.35
CA PRO A 37 21.29 2.27 4.26
C PRO A 37 21.33 0.78 4.59
N ALA A 38 20.99 0.42 5.82
CA ALA A 38 20.93 -0.98 6.26
C ALA A 38 19.94 -1.84 5.46
N GLN A 39 18.94 -1.19 4.85
CA GLN A 39 17.95 -1.83 3.98
C GLN A 39 17.98 -1.14 2.62
N GLU A 40 18.20 -1.91 1.56
CA GLU A 40 18.27 -1.39 0.20
C GLU A 40 17.01 -0.62 -0.22
N ALA A 41 15.83 -1.11 0.15
CA ALA A 41 14.55 -0.46 -0.11
C ALA A 41 14.45 0.98 0.45
N ALA A 42 15.26 1.32 1.46
CA ALA A 42 15.31 2.68 1.99
C ALA A 42 15.78 3.71 0.95
N ARG A 43 16.51 3.29 -0.09
CA ARG A 43 16.91 4.16 -1.21
C ARG A 43 15.69 4.64 -1.98
N ASP A 44 14.77 3.73 -2.32
CA ASP A 44 13.52 4.06 -3.01
C ASP A 44 12.62 4.93 -2.13
N TYR A 45 12.52 4.65 -0.83
CA TYR A 45 11.73 5.46 0.09
C TYR A 45 12.22 6.91 0.17
N ARG A 46 13.53 7.13 0.24
CA ARG A 46 14.10 8.48 0.23
C ARG A 46 13.96 9.14 -1.14
N ARG A 47 14.18 8.40 -2.20
CA ARG A 47 13.97 8.89 -3.56
C ARG A 47 12.54 9.37 -3.76
N TRP A 48 11.55 8.58 -3.32
CA TRP A 48 10.14 8.94 -3.37
C TRP A 48 9.84 10.24 -2.64
N ALA A 49 10.45 10.49 -1.49
CA ALA A 49 10.23 11.72 -0.75
C ALA A 49 10.59 12.97 -1.57
N PHE A 50 11.68 12.93 -2.34
CA PHE A 50 12.05 14.03 -3.24
C PHE A 50 11.13 14.10 -4.47
N GLU A 51 10.83 12.99 -5.08
CA GLU A 51 9.99 12.91 -6.30
C GLU A 51 8.55 13.38 -6.01
N SER A 52 7.97 12.93 -4.91
CA SER A 52 6.61 13.31 -4.52
C SER A 52 6.51 14.79 -4.14
N ALA A 53 7.51 15.33 -3.44
CA ALA A 53 7.57 16.75 -3.12
C ALA A 53 7.73 17.61 -4.38
N ALA A 54 8.52 17.15 -5.35
CA ALA A 54 8.70 17.86 -6.63
C ALA A 54 7.42 17.79 -7.48
N LEU A 55 6.71 16.68 -7.47
CA LEU A 55 5.41 16.55 -8.12
C LEU A 55 4.40 17.53 -7.51
N ASP A 56 4.29 17.57 -6.18
CA ASP A 56 3.41 18.50 -5.48
C ASP A 56 3.73 19.96 -5.84
N LEU A 57 5.03 20.33 -5.83
CA LEU A 57 5.46 21.67 -6.20
C LEU A 57 5.08 22.01 -7.66
N ALA A 58 5.33 21.10 -8.60
CA ALA A 58 5.02 21.31 -10.02
C ALA A 58 3.51 21.48 -10.25
N LEU A 59 2.69 20.65 -9.59
CA LEU A 59 1.23 20.74 -9.66
C LEU A 59 0.71 22.06 -9.09
N ARG A 60 1.23 22.50 -7.95
CA ARG A 60 0.87 23.80 -7.34
C ARG A 60 1.26 24.97 -8.23
N GLN A 61 2.44 24.94 -8.83
CA GLN A 61 2.88 25.97 -9.78
C GLN A 61 2.04 26.02 -11.04
N ALA A 62 1.52 24.87 -11.48
CA ALA A 62 0.61 24.77 -12.62
C ALA A 62 -0.87 25.07 -12.27
N GLY A 63 -1.21 25.16 -10.98
CA GLY A 63 -2.59 25.31 -10.53
C GLY A 63 -3.47 24.07 -10.77
N LEU A 64 -2.86 22.88 -10.80
CA LEU A 64 -3.54 21.62 -11.12
C LEU A 64 -3.58 20.70 -9.91
N SER A 65 -4.63 19.88 -9.83
CA SER A 65 -4.61 18.65 -9.02
C SER A 65 -3.92 17.51 -9.75
N LEU A 66 -3.54 16.45 -9.03
CA LEU A 66 -3.02 15.24 -9.67
C LEU A 66 -4.03 14.66 -10.67
N ALA A 67 -5.30 14.61 -10.32
CA ALA A 67 -6.36 14.10 -11.20
C ALA A 67 -6.41 14.85 -12.54
N GLN A 68 -6.37 16.18 -12.49
CA GLN A 68 -6.34 17.02 -13.70
C GLN A 68 -5.08 16.78 -14.53
N ALA A 69 -3.93 16.67 -13.89
CA ALA A 69 -2.64 16.46 -14.58
C ALA A 69 -2.57 15.13 -15.33
N VAL A 70 -3.22 14.08 -14.81
CA VAL A 70 -3.26 12.75 -15.46
C VAL A 70 -4.55 12.51 -16.25
N GLY A 71 -5.40 13.52 -16.43
CA GLY A 71 -6.65 13.44 -17.22
C GLY A 71 -7.70 12.51 -16.61
N ARG A 72 -7.75 12.41 -15.28
CA ARG A 72 -8.71 11.58 -14.53
C ARG A 72 -9.62 12.41 -13.65
N THR A 73 -10.58 11.76 -13.00
CA THR A 73 -11.47 12.37 -12.02
C THR A 73 -11.23 11.72 -10.66
N ALA A 74 -10.93 12.53 -9.66
CA ALA A 74 -10.84 12.07 -8.29
C ALA A 74 -12.22 11.62 -7.77
N ARG A 75 -12.25 10.52 -7.02
CA ARG A 75 -13.47 9.91 -6.48
C ARG A 75 -13.32 9.64 -4.98
N PRO A 76 -14.44 9.50 -4.24
CA PRO A 76 -14.40 9.13 -2.83
C PRO A 76 -13.63 7.83 -2.63
N VAL A 77 -12.76 7.78 -1.60
CA VAL A 77 -11.83 6.68 -1.36
C VAL A 77 -12.39 5.71 -0.35
N ARG A 78 -12.72 4.49 -0.78
CA ARG A 78 -12.97 3.38 0.13
C ARG A 78 -11.67 2.96 0.79
N PHE A 79 -11.66 2.85 2.11
CA PHE A 79 -10.49 2.37 2.85
C PHE A 79 -10.85 1.22 3.80
N VAL A 80 -9.84 0.46 4.17
CA VAL A 80 -9.89 -0.57 5.21
C VAL A 80 -9.04 -0.16 6.40
N VAL A 81 -9.42 -0.59 7.60
CA VAL A 81 -8.60 -0.46 8.81
C VAL A 81 -7.68 -1.67 8.88
N SER A 82 -6.38 -1.44 8.82
CA SER A 82 -5.37 -2.49 8.99
C SER A 82 -5.09 -2.70 10.47
N THR A 83 -5.36 -3.90 10.98
CA THR A 83 -5.20 -4.20 12.40
C THR A 83 -4.90 -5.68 12.66
N ARG A 84 -4.20 -5.96 13.75
CA ARG A 84 -4.08 -7.28 14.41
C ARG A 84 -4.92 -7.38 15.68
N GLY A 85 -5.56 -6.27 16.06
CA GLY A 85 -6.21 -6.10 17.36
C GLY A 85 -7.70 -6.33 17.33
N ASP A 86 -8.41 -5.54 18.10
CA ASP A 86 -9.81 -5.70 18.49
C ASP A 86 -10.77 -5.29 17.36
N VAL A 87 -11.04 -6.21 16.43
CA VAL A 87 -12.04 -6.02 15.36
C VAL A 87 -13.44 -5.78 15.94
N ASP A 88 -13.80 -6.48 17.01
CA ASP A 88 -15.13 -6.36 17.61
C ASP A 88 -15.34 -5.00 18.27
N GLY A 89 -14.31 -4.47 18.93
CA GLY A 89 -14.31 -3.10 19.46
C GLY A 89 -14.43 -2.03 18.36
N TRP A 90 -13.71 -2.19 17.25
CA TRP A 90 -13.86 -1.30 16.09
C TRP A 90 -15.27 -1.36 15.49
N MET A 91 -15.84 -2.55 15.34
CA MET A 91 -17.20 -2.74 14.84
C MET A 91 -18.28 -2.22 15.82
N ALA A 92 -18.02 -2.25 17.11
CA ALA A 92 -18.91 -1.66 18.10
C ALA A 92 -18.97 -0.12 17.98
N VAL A 93 -17.89 0.50 17.55
CA VAL A 93 -17.80 1.95 17.31
C VAL A 93 -18.41 2.34 15.96
N ASP A 94 -18.05 1.62 14.91
CA ASP A 94 -18.60 1.81 13.56
C ASP A 94 -18.75 0.45 12.84
N PRO A 95 -19.98 -0.08 12.73
CA PRO A 95 -20.25 -1.37 12.10
C PRO A 95 -20.06 -1.36 10.57
N ALA A 96 -19.85 -0.18 9.96
CA ALA A 96 -19.59 -0.06 8.53
C ALA A 96 -18.10 -0.22 8.18
N LEU A 97 -17.20 -0.19 9.15
CA LEU A 97 -15.76 -0.36 8.91
C LEU A 97 -15.46 -1.68 8.22
N GLU A 98 -14.48 -1.64 7.34
CA GLU A 98 -13.91 -2.79 6.67
C GLU A 98 -12.46 -2.98 7.10
N PHE A 99 -11.96 -4.21 7.02
CA PHE A 99 -10.69 -4.57 7.64
C PHE A 99 -9.71 -5.23 6.67
N LYS A 100 -8.44 -4.87 6.84
CA LYS A 100 -7.29 -5.67 6.47
C LYS A 100 -6.73 -6.30 7.74
N LEU A 101 -6.60 -7.62 7.76
CA LEU A 101 -6.11 -8.34 8.93
C LEU A 101 -4.85 -9.12 8.57
N ASP A 102 -3.93 -9.21 9.55
CA ASP A 102 -2.77 -10.09 9.48
C ASP A 102 -3.08 -11.34 10.32
N PRO A 103 -3.37 -12.50 9.72
CA PRO A 103 -3.54 -13.75 10.44
C PRO A 103 -2.29 -14.12 11.25
N THR A 104 -2.50 -14.79 12.36
CA THR A 104 -1.40 -15.35 13.18
C THR A 104 -1.52 -16.87 13.25
N ALA A 105 -0.46 -17.54 13.71
CA ALA A 105 -0.47 -18.99 13.94
C ALA A 105 -1.51 -19.45 15.00
N GLU A 106 -2.06 -18.49 15.76
CA GLU A 106 -3.07 -18.74 16.80
C GLU A 106 -4.50 -18.73 16.24
N TRP A 107 -4.69 -18.39 14.96
CA TRP A 107 -6.02 -18.39 14.36
C TRP A 107 -6.55 -19.81 14.20
N ASP A 108 -7.54 -20.15 15.01
CA ASP A 108 -8.29 -21.38 14.95
C ASP A 108 -9.58 -21.25 14.09
N GLU A 109 -10.29 -22.36 13.90
CA GLU A 109 -11.55 -22.38 13.14
C GLU A 109 -12.61 -21.45 13.76
N ALA A 110 -12.64 -21.31 15.08
CA ALA A 110 -13.60 -20.46 15.76
C ALA A 110 -13.30 -18.97 15.49
N THR A 111 -12.03 -18.58 15.53
CA THR A 111 -11.59 -17.22 15.19
C THR A 111 -11.91 -16.89 13.73
N ILE A 112 -11.59 -17.81 12.82
CA ILE A 112 -11.89 -17.64 11.38
C ILE A 112 -13.39 -17.50 11.16
N ALA A 113 -14.19 -18.38 11.73
CA ALA A 113 -15.66 -18.35 11.60
C ALA A 113 -16.26 -17.06 12.16
N ARG A 114 -15.79 -16.61 13.34
CA ARG A 114 -16.23 -15.35 13.96
C ARG A 114 -15.91 -14.14 13.09
N LEU A 115 -14.68 -14.02 12.62
CA LEU A 115 -14.26 -12.90 11.77
C LEU A 115 -14.97 -12.93 10.41
N ALA A 116 -15.12 -14.10 9.80
CA ALA A 116 -15.86 -14.27 8.54
C ALA A 116 -17.34 -13.87 8.67
N ALA A 117 -17.98 -14.22 9.80
CA ALA A 117 -19.38 -13.87 10.08
C ALA A 117 -19.61 -12.36 10.13
N THR A 118 -18.59 -11.54 10.38
CA THR A 118 -18.72 -10.08 10.34
C THR A 118 -19.05 -9.58 8.94
N GLY A 119 -18.64 -10.30 7.88
CA GLY A 119 -18.75 -9.86 6.49
C GLY A 119 -17.96 -8.58 6.17
N ARG A 120 -16.96 -8.22 7.01
CA ARG A 120 -16.23 -6.96 6.92
C ARG A 120 -14.75 -7.11 6.58
N VAL A 121 -14.20 -8.31 6.58
CA VAL A 121 -12.82 -8.56 6.20
C VAL A 121 -12.69 -8.52 4.68
N ARG A 122 -11.79 -7.67 4.19
CA ARG A 122 -11.56 -7.45 2.75
C ARG A 122 -10.19 -7.89 2.27
N VAL A 123 -9.19 -7.83 3.15
CA VAL A 123 -7.82 -8.25 2.84
C VAL A 123 -7.28 -9.07 4.00
N LEU A 124 -6.61 -10.17 3.67
CA LEU A 124 -5.88 -11.02 4.61
C LEU A 124 -4.42 -11.09 4.15
N ASP A 125 -3.53 -10.49 4.94
CA ASP A 125 -2.11 -10.38 4.62
C ASP A 125 -1.32 -11.48 5.33
N LEU A 126 -0.86 -12.46 4.57
CA LEU A 126 -0.20 -13.67 5.10
C LEU A 126 1.28 -13.46 5.42
N LYS A 127 1.84 -12.28 5.16
CA LYS A 127 3.20 -11.88 5.57
C LYS A 127 4.33 -12.85 5.20
N ALA A 128 4.17 -13.67 4.18
CA ALA A 128 5.12 -14.73 3.83
C ALA A 128 6.50 -14.24 3.34
N PHE A 129 6.64 -12.94 3.10
CA PHE A 129 7.90 -12.30 2.68
C PHE A 129 8.61 -11.54 3.82
N TYR A 130 8.17 -11.70 5.07
CA TYR A 130 8.70 -10.99 6.23
C TYR A 130 9.48 -11.93 7.18
N GLU A 131 10.16 -12.94 6.63
CA GLU A 131 10.91 -13.96 7.39
C GLU A 131 11.85 -13.35 8.44
N GLY A 132 11.80 -13.87 9.65
CA GLY A 132 12.65 -13.45 10.76
C GLY A 132 12.28 -12.11 11.39
N THR A 133 11.16 -11.50 10.99
CA THR A 133 10.65 -10.28 11.63
C THR A 133 9.58 -10.61 12.68
N GLY A 134 9.22 -9.64 13.53
CA GLY A 134 8.14 -9.80 14.51
C GLY A 134 6.74 -9.93 13.91
N VAL A 135 6.61 -9.83 12.58
CA VAL A 135 5.34 -9.95 11.85
C VAL A 135 5.28 -11.16 10.93
N ASP A 136 6.34 -11.98 10.94
CA ASP A 136 6.45 -13.19 10.15
C ASP A 136 5.33 -14.19 10.46
N LEU A 137 4.76 -14.78 9.42
CA LEU A 137 3.84 -15.92 9.54
C LEU A 137 4.43 -17.10 8.76
N LEU A 138 4.80 -18.14 9.48
CA LEU A 138 5.28 -19.36 8.83
C LEU A 138 4.18 -19.95 7.95
N PRO A 139 4.53 -20.37 6.72
CA PRO A 139 3.57 -20.96 5.79
C PRO A 139 2.92 -22.23 6.37
N ASP A 140 1.61 -22.19 6.58
CA ASP A 140 0.82 -23.32 7.04
C ASP A 140 -0.31 -23.60 6.03
N PRO A 141 -0.29 -24.74 5.32
CA PRO A 141 -1.30 -25.07 4.34
C PRO A 141 -2.69 -25.30 4.95
N VAL A 142 -2.79 -25.66 6.23
CA VAL A 142 -4.07 -25.85 6.92
C VAL A 142 -4.71 -24.48 7.18
N LEU A 143 -3.95 -23.55 7.77
CA LEU A 143 -4.38 -22.17 7.98
C LEU A 143 -4.72 -21.48 6.65
N TYR A 144 -3.88 -21.65 5.63
CA TYR A 144 -4.11 -21.05 4.31
C TYR A 144 -5.41 -21.53 3.67
N ARG A 145 -5.71 -22.82 3.77
CA ARG A 145 -6.98 -23.40 3.30
C ARG A 145 -8.16 -22.84 4.08
N ALA A 146 -8.07 -22.79 5.40
CA ALA A 146 -9.13 -22.27 6.27
C ALA A 146 -9.44 -20.81 5.95
N ILE A 147 -8.40 -19.98 5.76
CA ILE A 147 -8.52 -18.58 5.33
C ILE A 147 -9.18 -18.48 3.94
N ALA A 148 -8.66 -19.21 2.94
CA ALA A 148 -9.15 -19.13 1.58
C ALA A 148 -10.63 -19.55 1.44
N THR A 149 -11.10 -20.48 2.28
CA THR A 149 -12.49 -20.95 2.30
C THR A 149 -13.39 -20.13 3.21
N GLY A 150 -12.87 -19.68 4.36
CA GLY A 150 -13.63 -18.89 5.33
C GLY A 150 -13.92 -17.46 4.85
N PHE A 151 -13.07 -16.90 4.00
CA PHE A 151 -13.22 -15.55 3.47
C PHE A 151 -13.27 -15.55 1.94
N PRO A 152 -14.37 -16.01 1.32
CA PRO A 152 -14.44 -16.23 -0.12
C PRO A 152 -14.30 -14.95 -0.96
N ASP A 153 -14.59 -13.77 -0.38
CA ASP A 153 -14.57 -12.48 -1.07
C ASP A 153 -13.35 -11.62 -0.71
N ALA A 154 -12.51 -12.07 0.22
CA ALA A 154 -11.35 -11.30 0.64
C ALA A 154 -10.13 -11.54 -0.28
N VAL A 155 -9.37 -10.47 -0.52
CA VAL A 155 -8.06 -10.52 -1.15
C VAL A 155 -7.07 -11.21 -0.21
N ILE A 156 -6.23 -12.09 -0.74
CA ILE A 156 -5.17 -12.79 0.01
C ILE A 156 -3.84 -12.21 -0.43
N GLU A 157 -3.24 -11.42 0.47
CA GLU A 157 -2.01 -10.69 0.21
C GLU A 157 -0.79 -11.48 0.70
N ASP A 158 0.29 -11.41 -0.06
CA ASP A 158 1.61 -11.96 0.24
C ASP A 158 1.62 -13.43 0.70
N PRO A 159 0.99 -14.36 -0.01
CA PRO A 159 1.05 -15.76 0.33
C PRO A 159 2.35 -16.44 -0.11
N ARG A 160 2.79 -17.48 0.60
CA ARG A 160 3.78 -18.42 0.09
C ARG A 160 3.12 -19.37 -0.92
N LEU A 161 3.62 -19.39 -2.15
CA LEU A 161 3.03 -20.17 -3.25
C LEU A 161 3.86 -21.41 -3.62
N GLU A 162 4.25 -22.20 -2.63
CA GLU A 162 5.04 -23.42 -2.81
C GLU A 162 4.32 -24.62 -2.20
N GLY A 163 4.61 -25.83 -2.73
CA GLY A 163 4.18 -27.10 -2.17
C GLY A 163 2.69 -27.18 -1.82
N GLU A 164 2.39 -27.59 -0.59
CA GLU A 164 1.02 -27.75 -0.10
C GLU A 164 0.30 -26.39 0.11
N CYS A 165 1.02 -25.31 0.42
CA CYS A 165 0.45 -23.97 0.52
C CYS A 165 -0.14 -23.51 -0.82
N ARG A 166 0.56 -23.76 -1.93
CA ARG A 166 0.02 -23.45 -3.26
C ARG A 166 -1.26 -24.25 -3.58
N LYS A 167 -1.30 -25.53 -3.18
CA LYS A 167 -2.50 -26.37 -3.36
C LYS A 167 -3.67 -25.87 -2.50
N ALA A 168 -3.40 -25.44 -1.28
CA ALA A 168 -4.40 -24.90 -0.36
C ALA A 168 -5.07 -23.63 -0.92
N LEU A 169 -4.33 -22.79 -1.65
CA LEU A 169 -4.81 -21.51 -2.17
C LEU A 169 -5.40 -21.57 -3.58
N ARG A 170 -5.48 -22.73 -4.23
CA ARG A 170 -6.07 -22.83 -5.59
C ARG A 170 -7.49 -22.28 -5.71
N VAL A 171 -8.27 -22.37 -4.64
CA VAL A 171 -9.65 -21.87 -4.60
C VAL A 171 -9.71 -20.33 -4.52
N ALA A 172 -8.56 -19.68 -4.39
CA ALA A 172 -8.41 -18.24 -4.24
C ALA A 172 -7.48 -17.63 -5.31
N ASP A 173 -7.18 -18.34 -6.39
CA ASP A 173 -6.25 -17.88 -7.44
C ASP A 173 -6.63 -16.51 -8.04
N ASP A 174 -7.92 -16.21 -8.10
CA ASP A 174 -8.46 -14.93 -8.58
C ASP A 174 -8.41 -13.79 -7.55
N ARG A 175 -7.98 -14.07 -6.32
CA ARG A 175 -7.92 -13.15 -5.19
C ARG A 175 -6.53 -12.99 -4.61
N LEU A 176 -5.51 -13.61 -5.23
CA LEU A 176 -4.12 -13.47 -4.79
C LEU A 176 -3.61 -12.07 -5.11
N SER A 177 -2.92 -11.48 -4.15
CA SER A 177 -2.28 -10.18 -4.23
C SER A 177 -0.85 -10.23 -3.70
N PHE A 178 -0.05 -9.27 -4.15
CA PHE A 178 1.33 -9.12 -3.72
C PHE A 178 1.60 -7.68 -3.32
N ASP A 179 2.39 -7.52 -2.27
CA ASP A 179 2.81 -6.27 -1.65
C ASP A 179 4.33 -6.20 -1.52
N ALA A 180 4.89 -7.03 -0.64
CA ALA A 180 6.29 -6.96 -0.26
C ALA A 180 7.28 -7.09 -1.43
N PRO A 181 7.07 -7.95 -2.43
CA PRO A 181 8.01 -8.10 -3.54
C PRO A 181 7.89 -7.02 -4.62
N ILE A 182 6.91 -6.09 -4.54
CA ILE A 182 6.60 -5.18 -5.65
C ILE A 182 7.28 -3.82 -5.45
N HIS A 183 8.31 -3.55 -6.25
CA HIS A 183 9.07 -2.30 -6.31
C HIS A 183 9.15 -1.73 -7.73
N SER A 184 8.78 -2.52 -8.73
CA SER A 184 8.81 -2.15 -10.14
C SER A 184 7.88 -3.03 -10.98
N LEU A 185 7.67 -2.66 -12.24
CA LEU A 185 6.95 -3.50 -13.20
C LEU A 185 7.67 -4.84 -13.46
N ALA A 186 9.01 -4.84 -13.42
CA ALA A 186 9.78 -6.08 -13.56
C ALA A 186 9.51 -7.09 -12.43
N ASP A 187 9.24 -6.61 -11.22
CA ASP A 187 8.88 -7.49 -10.10
C ASP A 187 7.51 -8.12 -10.31
N VAL A 188 6.56 -7.38 -10.89
CA VAL A 188 5.25 -7.93 -11.28
C VAL A 188 5.42 -9.05 -12.31
N ASP A 189 6.32 -8.86 -13.28
CA ASP A 189 6.61 -9.87 -14.30
C ASP A 189 7.34 -11.10 -13.74
N ALA A 190 8.08 -10.95 -12.66
CA ALA A 190 8.83 -12.01 -11.99
C ALA A 190 7.99 -12.84 -10.99
N LEU A 191 6.75 -12.45 -10.72
CA LEU A 191 5.88 -13.20 -9.80
C LEU A 191 5.65 -14.64 -10.26
N PRO A 192 5.53 -15.59 -9.32
CA PRO A 192 5.35 -17.02 -9.64
C PRO A 192 3.99 -17.33 -10.29
N VAL A 193 3.07 -16.38 -10.25
CA VAL A 193 1.74 -16.45 -10.89
C VAL A 193 1.37 -15.08 -11.45
N SER A 194 0.53 -15.06 -12.47
CA SER A 194 -0.04 -13.80 -12.96
C SER A 194 -0.99 -13.25 -11.89
N PRO A 195 -0.68 -12.09 -11.25
CA PRO A 195 -1.50 -11.56 -10.19
C PRO A 195 -2.85 -11.07 -10.71
N ARG A 196 -3.88 -11.15 -9.88
CA ARG A 196 -5.18 -10.53 -10.14
C ARG A 196 -5.35 -9.23 -9.34
N TRP A 197 -4.55 -9.09 -8.29
CA TRP A 197 -4.53 -7.94 -7.41
C TRP A 197 -3.10 -7.55 -7.06
N LEU A 198 -2.86 -6.26 -6.86
CA LEU A 198 -1.61 -5.72 -6.32
C LEU A 198 -1.89 -4.64 -5.28
N ASN A 199 -1.11 -4.64 -4.22
CA ASN A 199 -1.02 -3.54 -3.28
C ASN A 199 0.03 -2.54 -3.78
N ILE A 200 -0.40 -1.32 -4.11
CA ILE A 200 0.46 -0.27 -4.64
C ILE A 200 0.93 0.61 -3.48
N LYS A 201 2.21 0.52 -3.16
CA LYS A 201 2.88 1.36 -2.16
C LYS A 201 3.85 2.31 -2.86
N PRO A 202 3.48 3.57 -3.07
CA PRO A 202 4.22 4.50 -3.95
C PRO A 202 5.69 4.65 -3.60
N SER A 203 6.01 4.70 -2.30
CA SER A 203 7.39 4.86 -1.83
C SER A 203 8.33 3.71 -2.22
N ARG A 204 7.82 2.53 -2.56
CA ARG A 204 8.63 1.40 -3.03
C ARG A 204 9.13 1.57 -4.46
N PHE A 205 8.45 2.36 -5.27
CA PHE A 205 8.84 2.59 -6.67
C PHE A 205 9.97 3.63 -6.80
N GLY A 206 10.21 4.43 -5.78
CA GLY A 206 11.25 5.44 -5.75
C GLY A 206 10.99 6.65 -6.67
N THR A 207 10.45 6.45 -7.87
CA THR A 207 10.15 7.54 -8.81
C THR A 207 8.67 7.57 -9.20
N VAL A 208 8.18 8.78 -9.50
CA VAL A 208 6.82 8.98 -10.03
C VAL A 208 6.63 8.23 -11.35
N GLN A 209 7.65 8.22 -12.20
CA GLN A 209 7.59 7.53 -13.49
C GLN A 209 7.37 6.03 -13.32
N ARG A 210 8.19 5.34 -12.50
CA ARG A 210 8.05 3.89 -12.26
C ARG A 210 6.68 3.54 -11.67
N LEU A 211 6.17 4.37 -10.76
CA LEU A 211 4.85 4.18 -10.19
C LEU A 211 3.75 4.24 -11.26
N LEU A 212 3.75 5.29 -12.10
CA LEU A 212 2.74 5.45 -13.14
C LEU A 212 2.83 4.37 -14.21
N GLU A 213 4.03 3.99 -14.64
CA GLU A 213 4.26 2.87 -15.57
C GLU A 213 3.69 1.55 -15.02
N CYS A 214 3.86 1.28 -13.72
CA CYS A 214 3.29 0.09 -13.09
C CYS A 214 1.76 0.16 -13.04
N ILE A 215 1.18 1.31 -12.68
CA ILE A 215 -0.28 1.50 -12.66
C ILE A 215 -0.88 1.30 -14.07
N GLU A 216 -0.32 1.92 -15.09
CA GLU A 216 -0.77 1.79 -16.47
C GLU A 216 -0.70 0.33 -16.94
N ALA A 217 0.43 -0.35 -16.70
CA ALA A 217 0.58 -1.76 -17.06
C ALA A 217 -0.42 -2.67 -16.32
N CYS A 218 -0.73 -2.37 -15.05
CA CYS A 218 -1.75 -3.11 -14.30
C CYS A 218 -3.15 -2.93 -14.91
N GLU A 219 -3.50 -1.70 -15.30
CA GLU A 219 -4.78 -1.41 -15.95
C GLU A 219 -4.90 -2.14 -17.31
N GLU A 220 -3.87 -2.07 -18.15
CA GLU A 220 -3.81 -2.78 -19.44
C GLU A 220 -3.95 -4.30 -19.29
N ARG A 221 -3.39 -4.87 -18.23
CA ARG A 221 -3.44 -6.31 -17.95
C ARG A 221 -4.70 -6.74 -17.17
N GLY A 222 -5.58 -5.79 -16.80
CA GLY A 222 -6.77 -6.06 -15.99
C GLY A 222 -6.44 -6.51 -14.56
N ILE A 223 -5.28 -6.12 -14.03
CA ILE A 223 -4.89 -6.35 -12.64
C ILE A 223 -5.56 -5.28 -11.78
N ARG A 224 -6.31 -5.70 -10.78
CA ARG A 224 -6.92 -4.78 -9.81
C ARG A 224 -5.86 -4.26 -8.85
N MET A 225 -5.97 -2.99 -8.50
CA MET A 225 -5.05 -2.35 -7.56
C MET A 225 -5.79 -1.86 -6.33
N TYR A 226 -5.10 -1.80 -5.21
CA TYR A 226 -5.50 -1.05 -4.02
C TYR A 226 -4.26 -0.39 -3.41
N GLY A 227 -4.48 0.74 -2.75
CA GLY A 227 -3.40 1.52 -2.16
C GLY A 227 -2.96 0.95 -0.82
N GLY A 228 -1.70 1.13 -0.52
CA GLY A 228 -1.10 0.93 0.78
C GLY A 228 0.01 1.94 1.06
N GLY A 229 0.57 1.88 2.25
CA GLY A 229 1.66 2.74 2.69
C GLY A 229 2.75 2.01 3.46
N GLN A 230 3.88 2.70 3.67
CA GLN A 230 5.00 2.29 4.51
C GLN A 230 5.02 3.14 5.79
N PHE A 231 3.87 3.26 6.47
CA PHE A 231 3.68 4.11 7.65
C PHE A 231 3.91 5.60 7.39
N GLU A 232 3.58 6.09 6.17
CA GLU A 232 3.65 7.51 5.85
C GLU A 232 2.81 8.34 6.83
N LEU A 233 3.37 9.48 7.23
CA LEU A 233 2.76 10.43 8.15
C LEU A 233 2.42 11.75 7.41
N GLY A 234 1.47 12.50 7.95
CA GLY A 234 1.16 13.86 7.47
C GLY A 234 0.93 13.93 5.96
N VAL A 235 1.78 14.69 5.25
CA VAL A 235 1.69 14.89 3.80
C VAL A 235 1.81 13.57 3.03
N GLY A 236 2.72 12.68 3.41
CA GLY A 236 2.87 11.37 2.74
C GLY A 236 1.61 10.51 2.86
N ARG A 237 0.92 10.54 4.01
CA ARG A 237 -0.37 9.84 4.17
C ARG A 237 -1.44 10.44 3.25
N HIS A 238 -1.47 11.76 3.12
CA HIS A 238 -2.39 12.42 2.19
C HIS A 238 -2.11 12.01 0.73
N GLN A 239 -0.84 11.98 0.33
CA GLN A 239 -0.44 11.61 -1.03
C GLN A 239 -0.89 10.20 -1.44
N ILE A 240 -0.78 9.19 -0.55
CA ILE A 240 -1.28 7.85 -0.86
C ILE A 240 -2.82 7.80 -0.96
N GLN A 241 -3.53 8.65 -0.22
CA GLN A 241 -4.97 8.80 -0.33
C GLN A 241 -5.38 9.50 -1.64
N VAL A 242 -4.61 10.52 -2.10
CA VAL A 242 -4.82 11.16 -3.40
C VAL A 242 -4.64 10.15 -4.53
N LEU A 243 -3.58 9.33 -4.50
CA LEU A 243 -3.38 8.25 -5.48
C LEU A 243 -4.55 7.27 -5.48
N ALA A 244 -5.04 6.86 -4.32
CA ALA A 244 -6.22 6.00 -4.23
C ALA A 244 -7.46 6.66 -4.83
N SER A 245 -7.68 7.96 -4.56
CA SER A 245 -8.80 8.73 -5.10
C SER A 245 -8.80 8.81 -6.64
N VAL A 246 -7.62 8.81 -7.25
CA VAL A 246 -7.43 8.98 -8.70
C VAL A 246 -7.40 7.65 -9.46
N PHE A 247 -6.77 6.61 -8.89
CA PHE A 247 -6.46 5.40 -9.65
C PHE A 247 -7.27 4.16 -9.21
N TYR A 248 -7.60 4.01 -7.93
CA TYR A 248 -8.27 2.80 -7.42
C TYR A 248 -9.26 3.07 -6.26
N PRO A 249 -10.19 4.05 -6.41
CA PRO A 249 -11.00 4.56 -5.29
C PRO A 249 -11.96 3.54 -4.66
N ASP A 250 -12.44 2.57 -5.44
CA ASP A 250 -13.50 1.64 -5.02
C ASP A 250 -12.96 0.34 -4.37
N THR A 251 -11.64 0.15 -4.39
CA THR A 251 -11.00 -1.05 -3.87
C THR A 251 -10.71 -0.93 -2.37
N PRO A 252 -10.41 -2.02 -1.65
CA PRO A 252 -10.17 -1.99 -0.21
C PRO A 252 -8.80 -1.39 0.13
N ASN A 253 -8.65 -0.08 0.00
CA ASN A 253 -7.40 0.63 0.17
C ASN A 253 -6.92 0.63 1.63
N ASP A 254 -5.70 0.20 1.87
CA ASP A 254 -5.00 0.27 3.17
C ASP A 254 -4.39 1.66 3.37
N VAL A 255 -5.26 2.68 3.27
CA VAL A 255 -4.89 4.11 3.38
C VAL A 255 -5.76 4.84 4.40
N ALA A 256 -6.29 4.15 5.38
CA ALA A 256 -7.07 4.76 6.45
C ALA A 256 -6.35 5.99 7.02
N PRO A 257 -7.06 7.03 7.49
CA PRO A 257 -6.45 8.15 8.20
C PRO A 257 -5.56 7.68 9.35
N GLY A 258 -4.44 8.39 9.59
CA GLY A 258 -3.43 7.99 10.56
C GLY A 258 -3.96 7.75 11.97
N VAL A 259 -5.06 8.39 12.33
CA VAL A 259 -5.76 8.20 13.62
C VAL A 259 -6.27 6.76 13.86
N TYR A 260 -6.41 5.95 12.82
CA TYR A 260 -6.74 4.53 12.93
C TYR A 260 -5.53 3.65 13.31
N ASN A 261 -4.31 4.18 13.15
CA ASN A 261 -3.08 3.51 13.56
C ASN A 261 -2.72 3.83 15.02
N GLU A 262 -3.47 4.74 15.68
CA GLU A 262 -3.17 5.28 16.99
C GLU A 262 -4.21 4.82 18.02
N GLY A 263 -3.92 3.74 18.71
CA GLY A 263 -4.65 3.35 19.90
C GLY A 263 -5.93 2.56 19.69
N ASP A 264 -6.80 2.62 20.69
CA ASP A 264 -7.99 1.80 20.81
C ASP A 264 -9.18 2.35 19.98
N PRO A 265 -10.17 1.51 19.67
CA PRO A 265 -11.42 1.90 19.04
C PRO A 265 -12.10 3.05 19.78
N ARG A 266 -12.43 4.12 19.04
CA ARG A 266 -13.10 5.30 19.58
C ARG A 266 -14.04 5.94 18.56
N PRO A 267 -15.15 6.58 18.99
CA PRO A 267 -16.07 7.26 18.08
C PRO A 267 -15.49 8.56 17.51
N GLY A 268 -16.13 9.05 16.43
CA GLY A 268 -15.82 10.35 15.84
C GLY A 268 -14.63 10.35 14.88
N LEU A 269 -14.15 9.19 14.45
CA LEU A 269 -13.12 9.07 13.43
C LEU A 269 -13.70 9.26 12.00
N PRO A 270 -12.87 9.68 11.02
CA PRO A 270 -13.30 9.79 9.64
C PRO A 270 -13.83 8.47 9.10
N GLN A 271 -14.98 8.49 8.45
CA GLN A 271 -15.64 7.28 7.91
C GLN A 271 -15.16 6.96 6.48
N SER A 272 -15.27 5.69 6.09
CA SER A 272 -15.11 5.23 4.70
C SER A 272 -16.46 5.33 3.96
N PRO A 273 -16.48 5.88 2.73
CA PRO A 273 -15.34 6.43 1.98
C PRO A 273 -14.92 7.84 2.43
N LEU A 274 -13.61 8.14 2.31
CA LEU A 274 -13.14 9.52 2.41
C LEU A 274 -13.70 10.35 1.23
N PRO A 275 -13.91 11.67 1.39
CA PRO A 275 -14.25 12.55 0.27
C PRO A 275 -13.23 12.44 -0.88
N ALA A 276 -13.67 12.74 -2.10
CA ALA A 276 -12.75 12.84 -3.24
C ALA A 276 -11.66 13.89 -2.98
N LEU A 277 -10.43 13.56 -3.31
CA LEU A 277 -9.24 14.38 -3.05
C LEU A 277 -8.78 15.03 -4.38
N ASP A 278 -9.27 16.22 -4.67
CA ASP A 278 -9.02 16.96 -5.93
C ASP A 278 -8.50 18.38 -5.67
N ALA A 279 -7.81 18.60 -4.58
CA ALA A 279 -7.16 19.88 -4.30
C ALA A 279 -5.94 20.08 -5.20
N VAL A 280 -5.60 21.37 -5.49
CA VAL A 280 -4.35 21.71 -6.21
C VAL A 280 -3.15 21.19 -5.45
N GLY A 281 -2.29 20.44 -6.17
CA GLY A 281 -1.11 19.76 -5.60
C GLY A 281 -1.29 18.24 -5.53
N PHE A 282 -0.48 17.66 -4.66
CA PHE A 282 -0.38 16.20 -4.47
C PHE A 282 -0.20 15.81 -3.01
#